data_5c4f4d80edc32fcda3cfb7b32c32a102
#
_entry.id   5c4f4d80edc32fcda3cfb7b32c32a102
#
_cell.length_a   1.000
_cell.length_b   1.000
_cell.length_c   1.000
_cell.angle_alpha   90.00
_cell.angle_beta   90.00
_cell.angle_gamma   90.00
#
_symmetry.space_group_name_H-M   'P 1'
#
loop_
_entity.id
_entity.type
_entity.pdbx_description
1 polymer ?
#
loop_
_entity_poly.entity_id
_entity_poly.type
_entity_poly.pdbx_seq_one_letter_code
_entity_poly.pdbx_strand_id
1 'polypeptide(L)'
;MSNNVKQNPTKVITGKNTRWSYANVWEAKANAEGQTPKFSVSSIIPKDDVATIAKIKSAIKAAYDEGQSKLKGNAKTVPALNLIKNPLRDGDVERPDDEAYANSYFINANSVTSPGIVDADCNPILTRSEVYSGVYGRASISFYAFNSNGNRGIACGLNNLQKISDGEPLGSKATAESDFATDDEDDGFLD
;
A
#
# COMPACT_ATOMS: atom_id res chain seq x y z
N MET A 1 5.61 -30.87 20.63
CA MET A 1 5.52 -30.94 19.15
C MET A 1 5.54 -29.52 18.61
N SER A 2 6.65 -29.12 18.02
CA SER A 2 6.78 -27.82 17.41
C SER A 2 5.93 -27.83 16.14
N ASN A 3 4.82 -27.10 16.13
CA ASN A 3 4.13 -26.77 14.90
C ASN A 3 5.04 -25.84 14.10
N ASN A 4 5.85 -26.43 13.22
CA ASN A 4 6.53 -25.71 12.16
C ASN A 4 5.44 -25.17 11.22
N VAL A 5 4.88 -24.03 11.56
CA VAL A 5 4.14 -23.23 10.61
C VAL A 5 5.16 -22.81 9.56
N LYS A 6 5.08 -23.43 8.40
CA LYS A 6 5.93 -23.13 7.25
C LYS A 6 5.73 -21.64 6.97
N GLN A 7 6.70 -20.81 7.35
CA GLN A 7 6.65 -19.37 7.06
C GLN A 7 6.60 -19.21 5.54
N ASN A 8 5.58 -18.51 5.05
CA ASN A 8 5.48 -18.18 3.63
C ASN A 8 6.53 -17.10 3.32
N PRO A 9 7.58 -17.41 2.54
CA PRO A 9 8.70 -16.48 2.32
C PRO A 9 8.32 -15.24 1.51
N THR A 10 7.18 -15.25 0.81
CA THR A 10 6.68 -14.13 0.02
C THR A 10 5.67 -13.25 0.75
N LYS A 11 5.30 -13.61 1.99
CA LYS A 11 4.38 -12.85 2.83
C LYS A 11 5.13 -12.00 3.83
N VAL A 12 4.71 -10.74 3.96
CA VAL A 12 5.26 -9.78 4.93
C VAL A 12 4.14 -9.14 5.72
N ILE A 13 4.40 -8.95 7.01
CA ILE A 13 3.60 -8.08 7.87
C ILE A 13 4.45 -6.86 8.20
N THR A 14 3.97 -5.68 7.81
CA THR A 14 4.70 -4.42 8.01
C THR A 14 4.75 -4.00 9.48
N GLY A 15 5.61 -3.07 9.80
CA GLY A 15 5.75 -2.53 11.15
C GLY A 15 4.60 -1.61 11.57
N LYS A 16 4.56 -1.29 12.85
CA LYS A 16 3.50 -0.46 13.47
C LYS A 16 3.52 1.01 13.03
N ASN A 17 4.64 1.49 12.50
CA ASN A 17 4.79 2.86 12.00
C ASN A 17 4.45 3.00 10.51
N THR A 18 3.98 1.93 9.88
CA THR A 18 3.43 1.97 8.53
C THR A 18 2.18 2.82 8.52
N ARG A 19 2.06 3.72 7.55
CA ARG A 19 0.91 4.59 7.37
C ARG A 19 0.16 4.23 6.10
N TRP A 20 -1.16 4.23 6.16
CA TRP A 20 -2.00 3.91 5.00
C TRP A 20 -2.41 5.18 4.27
N SER A 21 -2.22 5.17 2.97
CA SER A 21 -2.65 6.24 2.07
C SER A 21 -3.43 5.65 0.90
N TYR A 22 -4.25 6.46 0.24
CA TYR A 22 -5.13 5.98 -0.82
C TYR A 22 -5.88 4.70 -0.43
N ALA A 23 -6.48 4.71 0.76
CA ALA A 23 -7.11 3.55 1.36
C ALA A 23 -8.51 3.31 0.75
N ASN A 24 -8.57 2.44 -0.25
CA ASN A 24 -9.80 1.95 -0.87
C ASN A 24 -10.10 0.54 -0.35
N VAL A 25 -10.34 0.45 0.96
CA VAL A 25 -10.40 -0.84 1.66
C VAL A 25 -11.82 -1.26 2.05
N TRP A 26 -12.77 -0.33 1.95
CA TRP A 26 -14.18 -0.60 2.21
C TRP A 26 -14.96 -0.91 0.93
N GLU A 27 -14.54 -0.33 -0.18
CA GLU A 27 -15.16 -0.51 -1.49
C GLU A 27 -14.08 -0.69 -2.55
N ALA A 28 -14.30 -1.64 -3.44
CA ALA A 28 -13.41 -1.86 -4.58
C ALA A 28 -13.56 -0.71 -5.59
N LYS A 29 -12.46 -0.23 -6.13
CA LYS A 29 -12.43 0.80 -7.18
C LYS A 29 -11.71 0.31 -8.42
N ALA A 30 -12.24 0.66 -9.58
CA ALA A 30 -11.55 0.52 -10.86
C ALA A 30 -10.75 1.80 -11.14
N ASN A 31 -9.48 1.63 -11.55
CA ASN A 31 -8.61 2.76 -11.91
C ASN A 31 -8.94 3.36 -13.28
N ALA A 32 -9.59 2.58 -14.13
CA ALA A 32 -10.02 3.00 -15.46
C ALA A 32 -11.29 2.25 -15.87
N GLU A 33 -12.03 2.81 -16.82
CA GLU A 33 -13.21 2.17 -17.38
C GLU A 33 -12.85 0.80 -17.99
N GLY A 34 -13.64 -0.22 -17.70
CA GLY A 34 -13.43 -1.59 -18.16
C GLY A 34 -12.45 -2.41 -17.35
N GLN A 35 -11.79 -1.84 -16.33
CA GLN A 35 -10.93 -2.58 -15.40
C GLN A 35 -11.74 -3.21 -14.27
N THR A 36 -11.27 -4.36 -13.78
CA THR A 36 -11.85 -5.01 -12.61
C THR A 36 -11.64 -4.14 -11.37
N PRO A 37 -12.71 -3.77 -10.64
CA PRO A 37 -12.58 -3.06 -9.36
C PRO A 37 -11.76 -3.86 -8.35
N LYS A 38 -10.89 -3.17 -7.61
CA LYS A 38 -10.03 -3.76 -6.58
C LYS A 38 -10.03 -2.94 -5.31
N PHE A 39 -9.88 -3.61 -4.19
CA PHE A 39 -9.49 -3.02 -2.93
C PHE A 39 -8.01 -2.72 -2.98
N SER A 40 -7.58 -1.59 -2.44
CA SER A 40 -6.19 -1.18 -2.51
C SER A 40 -5.79 -0.27 -1.35
N VAL A 41 -4.50 -0.25 -1.08
CA VAL A 41 -3.89 0.67 -0.13
C VAL A 41 -2.44 0.92 -0.53
N SER A 42 -1.98 2.15 -0.36
CA SER A 42 -0.57 2.51 -0.41
C SER A 42 -0.02 2.47 1.01
N SER A 43 0.88 1.54 1.28
CA SER A 43 1.54 1.41 2.58
C SER A 43 2.83 2.22 2.56
N ILE A 44 2.89 3.28 3.36
CA ILE A 44 4.05 4.15 3.51
C ILE A 44 4.89 3.61 4.67
N ILE A 45 6.15 3.26 4.37
CA ILE A 45 7.06 2.61 5.32
C ILE A 45 8.25 3.54 5.55
N PRO A 46 8.44 4.05 6.79
CA PRO A 46 9.57 4.90 7.10
C PRO A 46 10.90 4.21 6.76
N LYS A 47 11.85 4.96 6.19
CA LYS A 47 13.17 4.43 5.84
C LYS A 47 13.98 3.96 7.07
N ASP A 48 13.65 4.44 8.25
CA ASP A 48 14.24 3.99 9.52
C ASP A 48 13.67 2.67 10.04
N ASP A 49 12.54 2.19 9.50
CA ASP A 49 12.04 0.85 9.76
C ASP A 49 12.81 -0.20 8.93
N VAL A 50 14.08 -0.36 9.26
CA VAL A 50 15.00 -1.23 8.52
C VAL A 50 14.57 -2.69 8.55
N ALA A 51 13.90 -3.13 9.61
CA ALA A 51 13.44 -4.50 9.76
C ALA A 51 12.32 -4.83 8.75
N THR A 52 11.32 -3.98 8.61
CA THR A 52 10.25 -4.15 7.62
C THR A 52 10.80 -4.09 6.20
N ILE A 53 11.69 -3.13 5.91
CA ILE A 53 12.31 -2.97 4.58
C ILE A 53 13.12 -4.21 4.21
N ALA A 54 13.89 -4.78 5.13
CA ALA A 54 14.65 -6.00 4.90
C ALA A 54 13.75 -7.21 4.61
N LYS A 55 12.65 -7.36 5.34
CA LYS A 55 11.64 -8.41 5.08
C LYS A 55 11.01 -8.27 3.70
N ILE A 56 10.68 -7.05 3.30
CA ILE A 56 10.11 -6.75 1.98
C ILE A 56 11.09 -7.13 0.87
N LYS A 57 12.34 -6.70 0.98
CA LYS A 57 13.39 -7.03 -0.01
C LYS A 57 13.60 -8.55 -0.12
N SER A 58 13.62 -9.26 1.01
CA SER A 58 13.71 -10.73 1.02
C SER A 58 12.51 -11.40 0.37
N ALA A 59 11.31 -10.90 0.63
CA ALA A 59 10.08 -11.43 0.05
C ALA A 59 9.98 -11.18 -1.46
N ILE A 60 10.44 -10.03 -1.93
CA ILE A 60 10.54 -9.72 -3.37
C ILE A 60 11.51 -10.67 -4.05
N LYS A 61 12.68 -10.93 -3.45
CA LYS A 61 13.65 -11.90 -3.97
C LYS A 61 13.07 -13.30 -4.03
N ALA A 62 12.35 -13.72 -2.98
CA ALA A 62 11.67 -15.03 -2.95
C ALA A 62 10.62 -15.14 -4.05
N ALA A 63 9.81 -14.11 -4.24
CA ALA A 63 8.81 -14.06 -5.33
C ALA A 63 9.47 -14.13 -6.72
N TYR A 64 10.60 -13.46 -6.89
CA TYR A 64 11.40 -13.55 -8.11
C TYR A 64 11.92 -14.96 -8.36
N ASP A 65 12.48 -15.62 -7.35
CA ASP A 65 13.02 -16.97 -7.46
C ASP A 65 11.92 -18.01 -7.74
N GLU A 66 10.76 -17.87 -7.11
CA GLU A 66 9.60 -18.75 -7.34
C GLU A 66 8.94 -18.53 -8.71
N GLY A 67 9.00 -17.31 -9.24
CA GLY A 67 8.30 -16.88 -10.44
C GLY A 67 9.15 -16.87 -11.73
N GLN A 68 10.31 -17.50 -11.76
CA GLN A 68 11.24 -17.41 -12.89
C GLN A 68 10.64 -17.90 -14.22
N SER A 69 9.87 -18.98 -14.19
CA SER A 69 9.17 -19.48 -15.39
C SER A 69 8.21 -18.44 -15.97
N LYS A 70 7.47 -17.78 -15.12
CA LYS A 70 6.50 -16.73 -15.50
C LYS A 70 7.21 -15.49 -16.04
N LEU A 71 8.28 -15.06 -15.37
CA LEU A 71 9.09 -13.93 -15.78
C LEU A 71 9.82 -14.17 -17.09
N LYS A 72 10.26 -15.40 -17.32
CA LYS A 72 10.88 -15.80 -18.58
C LYS A 72 9.88 -15.71 -19.74
N GLY A 73 8.68 -16.27 -19.58
CA GLY A 73 7.69 -16.33 -20.63
C GLY A 73 8.27 -16.95 -21.91
N ASN A 74 8.12 -16.24 -23.03
CA ASN A 74 8.67 -16.66 -24.33
C ASN A 74 10.09 -16.13 -24.60
N ALA A 75 10.72 -15.48 -23.64
CA ALA A 75 12.08 -14.96 -23.80
C ALA A 75 13.13 -16.08 -23.68
N LYS A 76 14.33 -15.83 -24.17
CA LYS A 76 15.44 -16.80 -24.10
C LYS A 76 15.95 -16.99 -22.67
N THR A 77 15.92 -15.93 -21.88
CA THR A 77 16.44 -15.90 -20.51
C THR A 77 15.47 -15.22 -19.55
N VAL A 78 15.58 -15.52 -18.26
CA VAL A 78 14.86 -14.80 -17.21
C VAL A 78 15.48 -13.40 -17.08
N PRO A 79 14.69 -12.32 -17.15
CA PRO A 79 15.21 -10.97 -16.93
C PRO A 79 15.75 -10.82 -15.51
N ALA A 80 16.82 -10.05 -15.34
CA ALA A 80 17.37 -9.76 -14.03
C ALA A 80 16.37 -8.97 -13.16
N LEU A 81 16.43 -9.18 -11.84
CA LEU A 81 15.50 -8.53 -10.90
C LEU A 81 15.51 -7.00 -11.01
N ASN A 82 16.66 -6.39 -11.26
CA ASN A 82 16.80 -4.94 -11.42
C ASN A 82 16.26 -4.38 -12.74
N LEU A 83 15.87 -5.25 -13.67
CA LEU A 83 15.32 -4.88 -14.98
C LEU A 83 13.80 -5.02 -15.06
N ILE A 84 13.17 -5.53 -14.03
CA ILE A 84 11.70 -5.71 -13.97
C ILE A 84 11.09 -4.74 -12.96
N LYS A 85 9.77 -4.59 -13.01
CA LYS A 85 9.06 -3.69 -12.07
C LYS A 85 9.23 -4.16 -10.64
N ASN A 86 9.63 -3.22 -9.78
CA ASN A 86 9.80 -3.43 -8.35
C ASN A 86 8.66 -2.74 -7.58
N PRO A 87 7.93 -3.45 -6.72
CA PRO A 87 6.82 -2.87 -5.96
C PRO A 87 7.27 -1.96 -4.82
N LEU A 88 8.53 -2.07 -4.35
CA LEU A 88 9.08 -1.18 -3.33
C LEU A 88 9.60 0.10 -4.00
N ARG A 89 8.89 1.21 -3.78
CA ARG A 89 9.12 2.49 -4.44
C ARG A 89 9.62 3.52 -3.44
N ASP A 90 10.50 4.39 -3.88
CA ASP A 90 11.06 5.45 -3.04
C ASP A 90 10.17 6.69 -3.09
N GLY A 91 9.63 7.08 -1.95
CA GLY A 91 8.74 8.24 -1.82
C GLY A 91 9.44 9.55 -2.10
N ASP A 92 10.71 9.69 -1.73
CA ASP A 92 11.48 10.91 -1.98
C ASP A 92 11.75 11.14 -3.48
N VAL A 93 11.82 10.06 -4.26
CA VAL A 93 12.07 10.11 -5.70
C VAL A 93 10.78 10.23 -6.49
N GLU A 94 9.77 9.44 -6.17
CA GLU A 94 8.55 9.31 -6.97
C GLU A 94 7.42 10.22 -6.52
N ARG A 95 7.47 10.70 -5.27
CA ARG A 95 6.48 11.62 -4.69
C ARG A 95 7.14 12.75 -3.89
N PRO A 96 8.06 13.52 -4.51
CA PRO A 96 8.86 14.51 -3.80
C PRO A 96 8.06 15.66 -3.21
N ASP A 97 6.87 15.93 -3.76
CA ASP A 97 5.99 17.03 -3.34
C ASP A 97 4.93 16.59 -2.30
N ASP A 98 4.93 15.32 -1.90
CA ASP A 98 3.99 14.79 -0.92
C ASP A 98 4.71 14.49 0.40
N GLU A 99 4.49 15.33 1.41
CA GLU A 99 5.13 15.23 2.72
C GLU A 99 4.86 13.88 3.42
N ALA A 100 3.72 13.26 3.15
CA ALA A 100 3.39 11.95 3.72
C ALA A 100 4.35 10.85 3.28
N TYR A 101 4.99 11.01 2.13
CA TYR A 101 5.94 10.07 1.54
C TYR A 101 7.41 10.43 1.80
N ALA A 102 7.67 11.55 2.47
CA ALA A 102 9.03 11.99 2.79
C ALA A 102 9.76 10.97 3.68
N ASN A 103 11.03 10.72 3.39
CA ASN A 103 11.88 9.77 4.13
C ASN A 103 11.27 8.37 4.26
N SER A 104 10.50 7.97 3.25
CA SER A 104 9.76 6.72 3.27
C SER A 104 9.84 6.00 1.93
N TYR A 105 9.77 4.67 1.99
CA TYR A 105 9.35 3.85 0.87
C TYR A 105 7.85 3.69 0.88
N PHE A 106 7.27 3.27 -0.24
CA PHE A 106 5.86 2.91 -0.29
C PHE A 106 5.63 1.70 -1.19
N ILE A 107 4.57 0.97 -0.89
CA ILE A 107 4.11 -0.18 -1.66
C ILE A 107 2.62 -0.05 -1.89
N ASN A 108 2.21 -0.18 -3.14
CA ASN A 108 0.80 -0.28 -3.50
C ASN A 108 0.40 -1.75 -3.52
N ALA A 109 -0.52 -2.13 -2.64
CA ALA A 109 -1.08 -3.46 -2.57
C ALA A 109 -2.56 -3.44 -2.95
N ASN A 110 -3.00 -4.47 -3.64
CA ASN A 110 -4.40 -4.58 -4.05
C ASN A 110 -4.92 -6.01 -3.98
N SER A 111 -6.25 -6.15 -4.00
CA SER A 111 -6.95 -7.42 -4.02
C SER A 111 -8.34 -7.27 -4.63
N VAL A 112 -8.80 -8.29 -5.32
CA VAL A 112 -10.21 -8.40 -5.74
C VAL A 112 -11.12 -8.80 -4.57
N THR A 113 -10.54 -9.35 -3.51
CA THR A 113 -11.24 -9.77 -2.29
C THR A 113 -11.10 -8.70 -1.22
N SER A 114 -12.18 -8.42 -0.49
CA SER A 114 -12.17 -7.48 0.63
C SER A 114 -11.15 -7.90 1.69
N PRO A 115 -10.24 -7.01 2.11
CA PRO A 115 -9.31 -7.32 3.19
C PRO A 115 -10.05 -7.44 4.53
N GLY A 116 -9.59 -8.33 5.41
CA GLY A 116 -9.95 -8.31 6.81
C GLY A 116 -9.32 -7.09 7.50
N ILE A 117 -10.08 -6.38 8.31
CA ILE A 117 -9.60 -5.19 9.02
C ILE A 117 -9.87 -5.36 10.50
N VAL A 118 -8.82 -5.33 11.30
CA VAL A 118 -8.90 -5.50 12.75
C VAL A 118 -8.23 -4.33 13.47
N ASP A 119 -8.59 -4.16 14.75
CA ASP A 119 -7.91 -3.21 15.65
C ASP A 119 -6.62 -3.81 16.24
N ALA A 120 -5.98 -3.07 17.14
CA ALA A 120 -4.73 -3.50 17.79
C ALA A 120 -4.90 -4.78 18.65
N ASP A 121 -6.11 -5.06 19.11
CA ASP A 121 -6.46 -6.26 19.88
C ASP A 121 -7.00 -7.39 19.01
N CYS A 122 -6.90 -7.26 17.68
CA CYS A 122 -7.38 -8.22 16.69
C CYS A 122 -8.90 -8.38 16.64
N ASN A 123 -9.66 -7.40 17.10
CA ASN A 123 -11.10 -7.36 16.96
C ASN A 123 -11.48 -6.74 15.60
N PRO A 124 -12.48 -7.30 14.90
CA PRO A 124 -12.92 -6.73 13.62
C PRO A 124 -13.38 -5.28 13.76
N ILE A 125 -12.93 -4.43 12.85
CA ILE A 125 -13.41 -3.04 12.73
C ILE A 125 -14.54 -3.03 11.71
N LEU A 126 -15.73 -2.61 12.14
CA LEU A 126 -16.94 -2.57 11.31
C LEU A 126 -17.33 -1.14 10.92
N THR A 127 -16.84 -0.15 11.66
CA THR A 127 -17.15 1.26 11.42
C THR A 127 -16.18 1.84 10.40
N ARG A 128 -16.71 2.22 9.22
CA ARG A 128 -15.89 2.70 8.09
C ARG A 128 -15.06 3.93 8.42
N SER A 129 -15.58 4.85 9.25
CA SER A 129 -14.88 6.07 9.65
C SER A 129 -13.63 5.85 10.49
N GLU A 130 -13.45 4.66 11.05
CA GLU A 130 -12.25 4.31 11.83
C GLU A 130 -11.03 4.00 10.96
N VAL A 131 -11.24 3.70 9.68
CA VAL A 131 -10.18 3.37 8.73
C VAL A 131 -10.23 4.31 7.53
N TYR A 132 -9.26 5.17 7.44
CA TYR A 132 -9.15 6.24 6.45
C TYR A 132 -7.69 6.45 6.06
N SER A 133 -7.44 7.18 4.99
CA SER A 133 -6.08 7.56 4.60
C SER A 133 -5.46 8.48 5.66
N GLY A 134 -4.35 8.05 6.23
CA GLY A 134 -3.67 8.72 7.34
C GLY A 134 -3.53 7.87 8.60
N VAL A 135 -4.29 6.78 8.72
CA VAL A 135 -4.19 5.84 9.83
C VAL A 135 -2.83 5.15 9.83
N TYR A 136 -2.27 4.94 11.02
CA TYR A 136 -1.11 4.08 11.24
C TYR A 136 -1.55 2.66 11.52
N GLY A 137 -0.98 1.71 10.78
CA GLY A 137 -1.34 0.32 10.94
C GLY A 137 -0.43 -0.62 10.16
N ARG A 138 -0.52 -1.89 10.53
CA ARG A 138 0.23 -2.96 9.87
C ARG A 138 -0.56 -3.48 8.68
N ALA A 139 0.14 -3.83 7.62
CA ALA A 139 -0.44 -4.49 6.46
C ALA A 139 0.16 -5.89 6.30
N SER A 140 -0.71 -6.87 6.09
CA SER A 140 -0.34 -8.21 5.65
C SER A 140 -0.41 -8.24 4.13
N ILE A 141 0.74 -8.41 3.49
CA ILE A 141 0.92 -8.31 2.05
C ILE A 141 1.69 -9.52 1.52
N SER A 142 1.44 -9.89 0.28
CA SER A 142 2.12 -11.00 -0.40
C SER A 142 2.66 -10.58 -1.74
N PHE A 143 3.88 -11.01 -2.05
CA PHE A 143 4.56 -10.68 -3.31
C PHE A 143 4.46 -11.82 -4.29
N TYR A 144 4.30 -11.53 -5.56
CA TYR A 144 4.23 -12.51 -6.63
C TYR A 144 4.74 -11.93 -7.96
N ALA A 145 5.35 -12.81 -8.76
CA ALA A 145 5.78 -12.44 -10.11
C ALA A 145 4.60 -12.35 -11.07
N PHE A 146 4.65 -11.40 -11.99
CA PHE A 146 3.68 -11.28 -13.07
C PHE A 146 4.37 -11.05 -14.43
N ASN A 147 3.70 -11.48 -15.48
CA ASN A 147 4.05 -11.19 -16.86
C ASN A 147 2.75 -11.01 -17.65
N SER A 148 2.48 -9.80 -18.06
CA SER A 148 1.31 -9.44 -18.84
C SER A 148 1.77 -8.84 -20.16
N ASN A 149 1.79 -9.68 -21.23
CA ASN A 149 2.20 -9.27 -22.57
C ASN A 149 3.60 -8.59 -22.61
N GLY A 150 4.56 -9.16 -21.86
CA GLY A 150 5.91 -8.61 -21.78
C GLY A 150 6.11 -7.54 -20.69
N ASN A 151 5.05 -7.05 -20.08
CA ASN A 151 5.11 -6.23 -18.89
C ASN A 151 5.35 -7.14 -17.68
N ARG A 152 6.56 -7.12 -17.14
CA ARG A 152 7.05 -8.07 -16.14
C ARG A 152 7.46 -7.37 -14.87
N GLY A 153 7.24 -8.03 -13.76
CA GLY A 153 7.66 -7.51 -12.47
C GLY A 153 7.20 -8.37 -11.29
N ILE A 154 7.39 -7.80 -10.12
CA ILE A 154 6.85 -8.31 -8.87
C ILE A 154 5.71 -7.37 -8.45
N ALA A 155 4.57 -7.95 -8.15
CA ALA A 155 3.40 -7.25 -7.66
C ALA A 155 3.16 -7.58 -6.19
N CYS A 156 2.30 -6.79 -5.55
CA CYS A 156 1.95 -6.93 -4.15
C CYS A 156 0.44 -7.09 -3.99
N GLY A 157 0.04 -8.19 -3.38
CA GLY A 157 -1.33 -8.47 -3.01
C GLY A 157 -1.63 -8.02 -1.58
N LEU A 158 -2.83 -7.49 -1.37
CA LEU A 158 -3.34 -7.11 -0.04
C LEU A 158 -4.10 -8.28 0.58
N ASN A 159 -3.68 -8.69 1.77
CA ASN A 159 -4.37 -9.74 2.53
C ASN A 159 -5.26 -9.14 3.61
N ASN A 160 -4.66 -8.55 4.65
CA ASN A 160 -5.36 -8.02 5.81
C ASN A 160 -4.70 -6.75 6.33
N LEU A 161 -5.43 -6.00 7.17
CA LEU A 161 -4.98 -4.77 7.78
C LEU A 161 -5.25 -4.77 9.28
N GLN A 162 -4.30 -4.25 10.04
CA GLN A 162 -4.44 -4.04 11.49
C GLN A 162 -4.19 -2.57 11.82
N LYS A 163 -5.24 -1.86 12.24
CA LYS A 163 -5.12 -0.48 12.70
C LYS A 163 -4.41 -0.45 14.06
N ILE A 164 -3.41 0.39 14.19
CA ILE A 164 -2.67 0.59 15.44
C ILE A 164 -3.07 1.90 16.10
N SER A 165 -3.15 2.99 15.35
CA SER A 165 -3.52 4.30 15.88
C SER A 165 -4.10 5.21 14.81
N ASP A 166 -4.83 6.22 15.25
CA ASP A 166 -5.26 7.30 14.37
C ASP A 166 -4.06 8.14 13.93
N GLY A 167 -4.21 8.75 12.78
CA GLY A 167 -3.26 9.71 12.24
C GLY A 167 -4.01 10.89 11.64
N GLU A 168 -3.29 11.93 11.29
CA GLU A 168 -3.87 13.06 10.57
C GLU A 168 -4.36 12.60 9.20
N PRO A 169 -5.63 12.89 8.82
CA PRO A 169 -6.16 12.49 7.53
C PRO A 169 -5.30 12.99 6.36
N LEU A 170 -5.03 12.09 5.42
CA LEU A 170 -4.36 12.40 4.15
C LEU A 170 -5.42 12.51 3.05
N GLY A 171 -5.36 13.60 2.29
CA GLY A 171 -6.27 13.83 1.18
C GLY A 171 -7.08 15.10 1.36
N SER A 172 -7.50 15.64 0.21
CA SER A 172 -8.13 16.94 0.09
C SER A 172 -9.65 16.88 0.33
N LYS A 173 -10.07 16.37 1.47
CA LYS A 173 -11.38 16.78 1.94
C LYS A 173 -11.19 18.14 2.60
N ALA A 174 -11.67 19.21 1.95
CA ALA A 174 -11.68 20.52 2.55
C ALA A 174 -12.32 20.42 3.95
N THR A 175 -11.66 20.97 4.93
CA THR A 175 -12.25 21.05 6.26
C THR A 175 -13.37 22.08 6.24
N ALA A 176 -14.39 21.94 7.08
CA ALA A 176 -15.45 22.95 7.20
C ALA A 176 -14.87 24.34 7.46
N GLU A 177 -13.79 24.43 8.22
CA GLU A 177 -13.05 25.68 8.47
C GLU A 177 -12.47 26.27 7.17
N SER A 178 -11.88 25.41 6.33
CA SER A 178 -11.34 25.82 5.02
C SER A 178 -12.44 26.23 4.04
N ASP A 179 -13.57 25.51 4.05
CA ASP A 179 -14.69 25.83 3.15
C ASP A 179 -15.40 27.13 3.52
N PHE A 180 -15.47 27.43 4.80
CA PHE A 180 -16.18 28.62 5.30
C PHE A 180 -15.28 29.83 5.62
N ALA A 181 -13.95 29.65 5.59
CA ALA A 181 -13.00 30.76 5.81
C ALA A 181 -12.98 31.79 4.66
N THR A 182 -13.52 31.44 3.50
CA THR A 182 -13.53 32.30 2.31
C THR A 182 -14.75 33.20 2.21
N ASP A 183 -15.77 33.00 3.04
CA ASP A 183 -17.00 33.80 3.01
C ASP A 183 -16.87 35.15 3.79
N ASP A 184 -15.82 35.33 4.57
CA ASP A 184 -15.61 36.54 5.38
C ASP A 184 -14.92 37.71 4.63
N GLU A 185 -14.52 37.54 3.36
CA GLU A 185 -13.80 38.58 2.63
C GLU A 185 -14.64 39.36 1.59
N ASP A 186 -15.92 39.05 1.41
CA ASP A 186 -16.74 39.70 0.39
C ASP A 186 -17.83 40.67 0.89
N ASP A 187 -17.82 41.03 2.18
CA ASP A 187 -18.74 42.05 2.74
C ASP A 187 -18.13 43.45 2.89
N GLY A 188 -17.15 43.77 2.09
CA GLY A 188 -16.39 45.02 2.22
C GLY A 188 -16.36 45.93 0.99
N PHE A 189 -17.42 46.01 0.18
CA PHE A 189 -17.47 47.10 -0.82
C PHE A 189 -18.89 47.45 -1.26
N LEU A 190 -19.60 48.20 -0.44
CA LEU A 190 -20.69 49.09 -0.92
C LEU A 190 -20.57 50.43 -0.21
N ASP A 191 -19.88 51.34 -0.82
CA ASP A 191 -20.14 52.78 -0.80
C ASP A 191 -20.09 53.30 -2.21
#